data_4f7226dd987372790644d3c94fb6d24e
#
_entry.id   4f7226dd987372790644d3c94fb6d24e
#
_cell.length_a   1.000
_cell.length_b   1.000
_cell.length_c   1.000
_cell.angle_alpha   90.00
_cell.angle_beta   90.00
_cell.angle_gamma   90.00
#
_symmetry.space_group_name_H-M   'P 1'
#
loop_
_entity.id
_entity.type
_entity.pdbx_description
1 polymer ?
#
loop_
_entity_poly.entity_id
_entity_poly.type
_entity_poly.pdbx_seq_one_letter_code
_entity_poly.pdbx_strand_id
1 'polypeptide(L)'
;FVPSETLNLIKQVTSEFVEKSREVTESNNIFDIGPGHSRENPVLRRLKSPDENHQEYWNFSKGLMADVASDLVGPNVTFHHSKLTFKWYDESDTVKWHQDIQFFPHTNYNVLTIGCYLEDTDMNNGPLAVLKGSHKNDLYDQYDKNGNWTGMLSDEDADTVDMSMVDYLTGNAGSITIHNARALHFSPSSKSKNPRPLLLNCYTSADAKAYTPHPQPTVNTYKIVRGEQVKWAHHDPRPCQMPPDWSGGYTSIYAAQAGEDKA
;
A
#
# COMPACT_ATOMS: atom_id res chain seq x y z
N PHE A 1 -14.93 -11.36 -5.24
CA PHE A 1 -13.78 -12.27 -5.32
C PHE A 1 -13.52 -12.98 -3.99
N VAL A 2 -13.44 -12.21 -2.90
CA VAL A 2 -13.21 -12.78 -1.55
C VAL A 2 -14.50 -13.44 -1.04
N PRO A 3 -14.46 -14.71 -0.56
CA PRO A 3 -15.62 -15.37 0.01
C PRO A 3 -16.24 -14.57 1.15
N SER A 4 -17.57 -14.55 1.23
CA SER A 4 -18.30 -13.73 2.21
C SER A 4 -17.93 -14.03 3.67
N GLU A 5 -17.68 -15.30 4.00
CA GLU A 5 -17.26 -15.70 5.34
C GLU A 5 -15.90 -15.07 5.71
N THR A 6 -14.92 -15.18 4.82
CA THR A 6 -13.58 -14.57 4.99
C THR A 6 -13.69 -13.05 5.08
N LEU A 7 -14.47 -12.43 4.18
CA LEU A 7 -14.67 -10.99 4.17
C LEU A 7 -15.27 -10.50 5.49
N ASN A 8 -16.33 -11.16 5.97
CA ASN A 8 -17.00 -10.80 7.21
C ASN A 8 -16.06 -10.91 8.42
N LEU A 9 -15.23 -11.95 8.47
CA LEU A 9 -14.24 -12.12 9.53
C LEU A 9 -13.20 -10.97 9.51
N ILE A 10 -12.66 -10.61 8.33
CA ILE A 10 -11.73 -9.49 8.18
C ILE A 10 -12.38 -8.16 8.55
N LYS A 11 -13.66 -7.94 8.18
CA LYS A 11 -14.43 -6.74 8.56
C LYS A 11 -14.62 -6.64 10.06
N GLN A 12 -14.96 -7.76 10.73
CA GLN A 12 -15.09 -7.81 12.18
C GLN A 12 -13.78 -7.40 12.86
N VAL A 13 -12.65 -8.05 12.49
CA VAL A 13 -11.34 -7.73 13.06
C VAL A 13 -10.97 -6.26 12.79
N THR A 14 -11.28 -5.75 11.59
CA THR A 14 -11.04 -4.35 11.24
C THR A 14 -11.84 -3.41 12.15
N SER A 15 -13.12 -3.71 12.40
CA SER A 15 -13.96 -2.92 13.32
C SER A 15 -13.40 -2.89 14.75
N GLU A 16 -12.87 -4.01 15.23
CA GLU A 16 -12.24 -4.08 16.56
C GLU A 16 -11.00 -3.15 16.64
N PHE A 17 -10.20 -3.05 15.57
CA PHE A 17 -9.08 -2.12 15.54
C PHE A 17 -9.51 -0.66 15.44
N VAL A 18 -10.59 -0.35 14.70
CA VAL A 18 -11.16 0.99 14.70
C VAL A 18 -11.64 1.38 16.09
N GLU A 19 -12.31 0.49 16.82
CA GLU A 19 -12.73 0.75 18.20
C GLU A 19 -11.52 0.92 19.15
N LYS A 20 -10.48 0.10 19.02
CA LYS A 20 -9.23 0.25 19.80
C LYS A 20 -8.54 1.58 19.53
N SER A 21 -8.61 2.10 18.29
CA SER A 21 -7.99 3.37 17.93
C SER A 21 -8.60 4.57 18.68
N ARG A 22 -9.83 4.48 19.18
CA ARG A 22 -10.51 5.54 19.96
C ARG A 22 -9.77 5.92 21.25
N GLU A 23 -8.96 5.00 21.78
CA GLU A 23 -8.16 5.24 22.99
C GLU A 23 -6.76 5.82 22.66
N VAL A 24 -6.45 6.02 21.39
CA VAL A 24 -5.15 6.51 20.93
C VAL A 24 -5.23 8.01 20.71
N THR A 25 -4.29 8.75 21.28
CA THR A 25 -4.23 10.23 21.18
C THR A 25 -3.16 10.74 20.22
N GLU A 26 -2.23 9.88 19.83
CA GLU A 26 -1.15 10.15 18.88
C GLU A 26 -0.82 8.90 18.06
N SER A 27 -0.27 9.07 16.86
CA SER A 27 0.16 7.95 16.03
C SER A 27 1.26 7.15 16.71
N ASN A 28 1.21 5.82 16.54
CA ASN A 28 2.17 4.88 17.15
C ASN A 28 2.57 3.76 16.17
N ASN A 29 3.18 2.69 16.67
CA ASN A 29 3.64 1.58 15.84
C ASN A 29 2.51 0.75 15.21
N ILE A 30 1.27 0.88 15.69
CA ILE A 30 0.09 0.14 15.19
C ILE A 30 -0.85 1.09 14.43
N PHE A 31 -1.14 2.25 15.00
CA PHE A 31 -2.15 3.17 14.52
C PHE A 31 -1.51 4.45 13.96
N ASP A 32 -1.87 4.80 12.73
CA ASP A 32 -1.63 6.10 12.14
C ASP A 32 -2.96 6.84 12.10
N ILE A 33 -3.11 7.86 12.96
CA ILE A 33 -4.34 8.63 13.11
C ILE A 33 -4.26 9.95 12.37
N GLY A 34 -5.40 10.38 11.82
CA GLY A 34 -5.51 11.62 11.05
C GLY A 34 -5.90 12.83 11.91
N PRO A 35 -5.86 14.03 11.29
CA PRO A 35 -6.35 15.25 11.94
C PRO A 35 -7.80 15.10 12.41
N GLY A 36 -8.12 15.67 13.56
CA GLY A 36 -9.46 15.60 14.14
C GLY A 36 -9.84 14.25 14.75
N HIS A 37 -8.90 13.31 14.84
CA HIS A 37 -9.13 12.05 15.55
C HIS A 37 -9.47 12.31 17.01
N SER A 38 -10.52 11.64 17.48
CA SER A 38 -10.92 11.64 18.88
C SER A 38 -11.61 10.32 19.25
N ARG A 39 -11.86 10.13 20.55
CA ARG A 39 -12.62 8.97 21.03
C ARG A 39 -14.02 8.91 20.42
N GLU A 40 -14.69 10.04 20.27
CA GLU A 40 -16.04 10.18 19.70
C GLU A 40 -16.02 10.05 18.18
N ASN A 41 -14.96 10.58 17.54
CA ASN A 41 -14.82 10.60 16.09
C ASN A 41 -13.48 9.98 15.68
N PRO A 42 -13.38 8.66 15.52
CA PRO A 42 -12.14 8.01 15.14
C PRO A 42 -11.78 8.34 13.68
N VAL A 43 -10.57 8.85 13.47
CA VAL A 43 -9.97 9.06 12.15
C VAL A 43 -8.69 8.22 12.08
N LEU A 44 -8.85 6.92 11.88
CA LEU A 44 -7.76 5.98 11.67
C LEU A 44 -7.36 6.00 10.20
N ARG A 45 -6.26 6.67 9.84
CA ARG A 45 -5.78 6.70 8.45
C ARG A 45 -5.20 5.37 8.01
N ARG A 46 -4.47 4.71 8.93
CA ARG A 46 -3.83 3.44 8.63
C ARG A 46 -3.65 2.56 9.87
N LEU A 47 -3.97 1.28 9.73
CA LEU A 47 -3.47 0.22 10.60
C LEU A 47 -2.17 -0.28 9.97
N LYS A 48 -1.06 -0.12 10.69
CA LYS A 48 0.28 -0.56 10.29
C LYS A 48 0.41 -2.06 10.51
N SER A 49 1.05 -2.76 9.57
CA SER A 49 1.40 -4.17 9.69
C SER A 49 0.26 -5.08 10.22
N PRO A 50 -0.94 -5.05 9.60
CA PRO A 50 -2.04 -5.90 10.06
C PRO A 50 -1.66 -7.38 10.15
N ASP A 51 -0.79 -7.89 9.28
CA ASP A 51 -0.28 -9.26 9.27
C ASP A 51 0.43 -9.67 10.57
N GLU A 52 0.98 -8.73 11.32
CA GLU A 52 1.61 -8.98 12.62
C GLU A 52 0.64 -8.74 13.78
N ASN A 53 -0.31 -7.81 13.62
CA ASN A 53 -1.21 -7.39 14.67
C ASN A 53 -2.40 -8.34 14.90
N HIS A 54 -2.77 -9.14 13.89
CA HIS A 54 -3.85 -10.13 14.05
C HIS A 54 -3.69 -11.32 13.12
N GLN A 55 -3.90 -12.53 13.67
CA GLN A 55 -3.72 -13.79 12.95
C GLN A 55 -4.59 -13.90 11.68
N GLU A 56 -5.80 -13.35 11.68
CA GLU A 56 -6.69 -13.43 10.51
C GLU A 56 -6.21 -12.58 9.32
N TYR A 57 -5.57 -11.46 9.57
CA TYR A 57 -4.91 -10.72 8.49
C TYR A 57 -3.74 -11.52 7.90
N TRP A 58 -2.95 -12.19 8.76
CA TRP A 58 -1.88 -13.06 8.27
C TRP A 58 -2.43 -14.28 7.52
N ASN A 59 -3.51 -14.91 8.00
CA ASN A 59 -4.17 -16.02 7.32
C ASN A 59 -4.67 -15.59 5.93
N PHE A 60 -5.26 -14.41 5.82
CA PHE A 60 -5.71 -13.82 4.57
C PHE A 60 -4.54 -13.56 3.62
N SER A 61 -3.46 -12.93 4.12
CA SER A 61 -2.28 -12.59 3.33
C SER A 61 -1.55 -13.83 2.81
N LYS A 62 -1.29 -14.82 3.65
CA LYS A 62 -0.59 -16.05 3.26
C LYS A 62 -1.49 -17.09 2.54
N GLY A 63 -2.80 -16.88 2.58
CA GLY A 63 -3.81 -17.76 1.93
C GLY A 63 -4.18 -17.26 0.55
N LEU A 64 -5.45 -16.87 0.39
CA LEU A 64 -6.05 -16.48 -0.88
C LEU A 64 -5.25 -15.42 -1.66
N MET A 65 -4.72 -14.40 -0.97
CA MET A 65 -3.96 -13.35 -1.63
C MET A 65 -2.61 -13.86 -2.18
N ALA A 66 -1.97 -14.80 -1.48
CA ALA A 66 -0.73 -15.41 -1.97
C ALA A 66 -0.97 -16.33 -3.17
N ASP A 67 -2.15 -16.96 -3.30
CA ASP A 67 -2.52 -17.72 -4.51
C ASP A 67 -2.59 -16.79 -5.72
N VAL A 68 -3.30 -15.66 -5.58
CA VAL A 68 -3.36 -14.65 -6.64
C VAL A 68 -1.97 -14.12 -7.01
N ALA A 69 -1.11 -13.87 -6.01
CA ALA A 69 0.25 -13.42 -6.26
C ALA A 69 1.05 -14.46 -7.04
N SER A 70 0.92 -15.75 -6.72
CA SER A 70 1.66 -16.82 -7.42
C SER A 70 1.26 -16.97 -8.88
N ASP A 71 0.01 -16.70 -9.22
CA ASP A 71 -0.46 -16.71 -10.60
C ASP A 71 0.13 -15.55 -11.44
N LEU A 72 0.59 -14.48 -10.79
CA LEU A 72 1.03 -13.25 -11.46
C LEU A 72 2.54 -13.06 -11.48
N VAL A 73 3.24 -13.40 -10.38
CA VAL A 73 4.70 -13.18 -10.27
C VAL A 73 5.50 -14.48 -10.21
N GLY A 74 4.83 -15.60 -10.46
CA GLY A 74 5.47 -16.92 -10.56
C GLY A 74 5.29 -17.75 -9.31
N PRO A 75 5.66 -19.06 -9.39
CA PRO A 75 5.26 -20.04 -8.37
C PRO A 75 5.95 -19.82 -7.01
N ASN A 76 7.09 -19.13 -6.98
CA ASN A 76 7.85 -18.86 -5.76
C ASN A 76 7.61 -17.41 -5.33
N VAL A 77 6.82 -17.22 -4.28
CA VAL A 77 6.35 -15.91 -3.82
C VAL A 77 6.80 -15.62 -2.41
N THR A 78 7.32 -14.42 -2.22
CA THR A 78 7.69 -13.86 -0.92
C THR A 78 6.67 -12.81 -0.50
N PHE A 79 6.20 -12.89 0.72
CA PHE A 79 5.41 -11.81 1.33
C PHE A 79 6.33 -10.64 1.69
N HIS A 80 5.92 -9.42 1.36
CA HIS A 80 6.71 -8.23 1.68
C HIS A 80 6.14 -7.51 2.90
N HIS A 81 4.93 -6.99 2.83
CA HIS A 81 4.24 -6.31 3.94
C HIS A 81 2.75 -6.22 3.71
N SER A 82 2.01 -5.85 4.75
CA SER A 82 0.62 -5.43 4.63
C SER A 82 0.38 -4.05 5.25
N LYS A 83 -0.66 -3.39 4.79
CA LYS A 83 -1.19 -2.14 5.35
C LYS A 83 -2.70 -2.09 5.15
N LEU A 84 -3.44 -1.59 6.12
CA LEU A 84 -4.87 -1.32 5.96
C LEU A 84 -5.07 0.19 6.02
N THR A 85 -5.48 0.77 4.90
CA THR A 85 -5.67 2.21 4.75
C THR A 85 -7.14 2.55 4.76
N PHE A 86 -7.49 3.64 5.39
CA PHE A 86 -8.84 4.17 5.41
C PHE A 86 -8.90 5.50 4.68
N LYS A 87 -10.03 5.75 4.06
CA LYS A 87 -10.44 7.08 3.60
C LYS A 87 -11.67 7.48 4.40
N TRP A 88 -11.54 8.54 5.16
CA TRP A 88 -12.64 9.17 5.88
C TRP A 88 -13.13 10.37 5.09
N TYR A 89 -14.26 10.93 5.51
CA TYR A 89 -14.78 12.17 4.91
C TYR A 89 -13.85 13.33 5.27
N ASP A 90 -12.85 13.58 4.45
CA ASP A 90 -11.93 14.72 4.58
C ASP A 90 -11.09 14.86 3.29
N GLU A 91 -10.82 16.11 2.90
CA GLU A 91 -9.96 16.43 1.75
C GLU A 91 -8.47 16.16 2.03
N SER A 92 -8.07 16.05 3.30
CA SER A 92 -6.67 15.82 3.72
C SER A 92 -6.14 14.41 3.40
N ASP A 93 -7.02 13.44 3.13
CA ASP A 93 -6.65 12.03 2.93
C ASP A 93 -6.28 11.68 1.48
N THR A 94 -5.96 12.65 0.64
CA THR A 94 -5.44 12.38 -0.70
C THR A 94 -4.07 11.71 -0.61
N VAL A 95 -3.89 10.60 -1.32
CA VAL A 95 -2.58 10.03 -1.60
C VAL A 95 -2.19 10.46 -3.00
N LYS A 96 -1.16 11.28 -3.13
CA LYS A 96 -0.72 11.86 -4.39
C LYS A 96 -0.09 10.82 -5.32
N TRP A 97 0.09 11.17 -6.59
CA TRP A 97 0.72 10.32 -7.60
C TRP A 97 2.09 9.83 -7.15
N HIS A 98 2.32 8.51 -7.19
CA HIS A 98 3.58 7.87 -6.82
C HIS A 98 3.72 6.48 -7.45
N GLN A 99 4.90 5.93 -7.31
CA GLN A 99 5.24 4.56 -7.70
C GLN A 99 5.84 3.86 -6.47
N ASP A 100 5.25 2.76 -6.05
CA ASP A 100 5.63 2.04 -4.82
C ASP A 100 7.09 1.55 -4.84
N ILE A 101 7.60 1.16 -6.03
CA ILE A 101 8.92 0.53 -6.16
C ILE A 101 10.07 1.38 -5.63
N GLN A 102 9.90 2.70 -5.59
CA GLN A 102 10.92 3.62 -5.11
C GLN A 102 10.97 3.73 -3.58
N PHE A 103 9.93 3.25 -2.88
CA PHE A 103 9.96 3.12 -1.42
C PHE A 103 10.67 1.84 -0.96
N PHE A 104 10.65 0.80 -1.80
CA PHE A 104 11.26 -0.51 -1.52
C PHE A 104 11.83 -1.09 -2.81
N PRO A 105 12.96 -0.55 -3.31
CA PRO A 105 13.55 -0.97 -4.56
C PRO A 105 14.05 -2.42 -4.51
N HIS A 106 13.78 -3.16 -5.58
CA HIS A 106 14.14 -4.57 -5.72
C HIS A 106 14.97 -4.82 -6.98
N THR A 107 15.68 -5.93 -7.00
CA THR A 107 16.53 -6.35 -8.13
C THR A 107 15.76 -6.51 -9.44
N ASN A 108 14.47 -6.82 -9.37
CA ASN A 108 13.57 -6.82 -10.51
C ASN A 108 12.17 -6.34 -10.12
N TYR A 109 11.30 -6.20 -11.10
CA TYR A 109 10.00 -5.57 -10.94
C TYR A 109 8.82 -6.55 -10.85
N ASN A 110 9.10 -7.82 -10.52
CA ASN A 110 8.07 -8.79 -10.14
C ASN A 110 7.61 -8.55 -8.70
N VAL A 111 7.13 -7.34 -8.47
CA VAL A 111 6.63 -6.82 -7.20
C VAL A 111 5.23 -6.28 -7.45
N LEU A 112 4.26 -6.72 -6.69
CA LEU A 112 2.88 -6.29 -6.82
C LEU A 112 2.20 -6.09 -5.46
N THR A 113 1.20 -5.22 -5.47
CA THR A 113 0.31 -4.99 -4.34
C THR A 113 -1.10 -5.47 -4.71
N ILE A 114 -1.68 -6.31 -3.85
CA ILE A 114 -3.06 -6.77 -3.94
C ILE A 114 -3.86 -6.08 -2.84
N GLY A 115 -4.84 -5.27 -3.22
CA GLY A 115 -5.78 -4.63 -2.30
C GLY A 115 -7.10 -5.39 -2.26
N CYS A 116 -7.74 -5.42 -1.10
CA CYS A 116 -9.11 -5.91 -0.92
C CYS A 116 -9.95 -4.78 -0.33
N TYR A 117 -11.02 -4.38 -1.01
CA TYR A 117 -12.01 -3.46 -0.46
C TYR A 117 -12.88 -4.19 0.57
N LEU A 118 -12.91 -3.67 1.77
CA LEU A 118 -13.75 -4.24 2.83
C LEU A 118 -15.17 -3.68 2.82
N GLU A 119 -15.40 -2.55 2.15
CA GLU A 119 -16.70 -1.94 1.89
C GLU A 119 -16.86 -1.62 0.40
N ASP A 120 -18.09 -1.40 -0.04
CA ASP A 120 -18.37 -0.99 -1.41
C ASP A 120 -17.62 0.31 -1.72
N THR A 121 -16.95 0.34 -2.87
CA THR A 121 -16.10 1.45 -3.26
C THR A 121 -16.55 2.00 -4.61
N ASP A 122 -16.92 3.27 -4.61
CA ASP A 122 -17.32 4.03 -5.79
C ASP A 122 -16.45 5.30 -5.99
N MET A 123 -16.84 6.14 -6.94
CA MET A 123 -16.10 7.38 -7.24
C MET A 123 -16.15 8.42 -6.10
N ASN A 124 -17.06 8.28 -5.12
CA ASN A 124 -17.24 9.25 -4.05
C ASN A 124 -16.39 8.95 -2.81
N ASN A 125 -15.94 7.71 -2.63
CA ASN A 125 -15.22 7.33 -1.42
C ASN A 125 -13.71 7.11 -1.61
N GLY A 126 -13.11 7.75 -2.61
CA GLY A 126 -11.67 7.78 -2.81
C GLY A 126 -11.09 6.45 -3.26
N PRO A 127 -11.52 5.91 -4.43
CA PRO A 127 -10.99 4.66 -4.96
C PRO A 127 -9.51 4.76 -5.30
N LEU A 128 -8.80 3.63 -5.33
CA LEU A 128 -7.47 3.55 -5.94
C LEU A 128 -7.60 3.87 -7.44
N ALA A 129 -6.72 4.71 -7.95
CA ALA A 129 -6.65 5.07 -9.36
C ALA A 129 -5.26 4.76 -9.92
N VAL A 130 -5.20 4.19 -11.12
CA VAL A 130 -3.96 3.70 -11.74
C VAL A 130 -3.88 4.20 -13.18
N LEU A 131 -2.70 4.72 -13.57
CA LEU A 131 -2.41 5.05 -14.96
C LEU A 131 -2.11 3.77 -15.74
N LYS A 132 -2.96 3.43 -16.69
CA LYS A 132 -2.83 2.21 -17.52
C LYS A 132 -1.49 2.15 -18.23
N GLY A 133 -0.82 1.00 -18.09
CA GLY A 133 0.44 0.74 -18.81
C GLY A 133 1.68 1.38 -18.20
N SER A 134 1.55 2.28 -17.22
CA SER A 134 2.66 3.05 -16.64
C SER A 134 3.77 2.20 -16.02
N HIS A 135 3.48 0.97 -15.60
CA HIS A 135 4.49 0.04 -15.09
C HIS A 135 5.56 -0.36 -16.12
N LYS A 136 5.31 -0.11 -17.41
CA LYS A 136 6.27 -0.37 -18.52
C LYS A 136 7.16 0.83 -18.82
N ASN A 137 6.77 2.01 -18.38
CA ASN A 137 7.47 3.26 -18.63
C ASN A 137 8.63 3.47 -17.65
N ASP A 138 9.43 4.52 -17.87
CA ASP A 138 10.42 4.97 -16.91
C ASP A 138 9.78 5.42 -15.60
N LEU A 139 10.58 5.43 -14.53
CA LEU A 139 10.15 5.93 -13.25
C LEU A 139 10.21 7.46 -13.24
N TYR A 140 9.25 8.07 -12.57
CA TYR A 140 9.28 9.49 -12.26
C TYR A 140 10.24 9.77 -11.10
N ASP A 141 10.78 10.98 -11.04
CA ASP A 141 11.56 11.42 -9.90
C ASP A 141 10.64 11.70 -8.70
N GLN A 142 10.92 11.10 -7.55
CA GLN A 142 10.22 11.35 -6.29
C GLN A 142 11.04 12.19 -5.29
N TYR A 143 12.09 12.85 -5.77
CA TYR A 143 12.80 13.90 -5.06
C TYR A 143 12.40 15.28 -5.59
N ASP A 144 12.37 16.26 -4.71
CA ASP A 144 12.18 17.65 -5.12
C ASP A 144 13.50 18.22 -5.73
N LYS A 145 13.40 19.43 -6.31
CA LYS A 145 14.56 20.12 -6.90
C LYS A 145 15.66 20.50 -5.90
N ASN A 146 15.44 20.34 -4.61
CA ASN A 146 16.43 20.54 -3.55
C ASN A 146 17.06 19.22 -3.11
N GLY A 147 16.63 18.09 -3.69
CA GLY A 147 17.12 16.76 -3.35
C GLY A 147 16.44 16.15 -2.13
N ASN A 148 15.29 16.68 -1.69
CA ASN A 148 14.52 16.08 -0.60
C ASN A 148 13.54 15.05 -1.14
N TRP A 149 13.47 13.90 -0.47
CA TRP A 149 12.49 12.87 -0.79
C TRP A 149 11.06 13.34 -0.46
N THR A 150 10.17 13.23 -1.44
CA THR A 150 8.76 13.63 -1.29
C THR A 150 7.81 12.43 -1.33
N GLY A 151 8.24 11.29 -1.89
CA GLY A 151 7.40 10.12 -2.07
C GLY A 151 6.20 10.35 -2.99
N MET A 152 6.33 11.30 -3.90
CA MET A 152 5.29 11.66 -4.88
C MET A 152 5.92 12.32 -6.11
N LEU A 153 5.15 12.41 -7.19
CA LEU A 153 5.52 13.23 -8.34
C LEU A 153 5.53 14.71 -7.97
N SER A 154 6.38 15.49 -8.65
CA SER A 154 6.24 16.93 -8.66
C SER A 154 4.87 17.35 -9.24
N ASP A 155 4.40 18.55 -8.90
CA ASP A 155 3.16 19.07 -9.50
C ASP A 155 3.29 19.20 -11.01
N GLU A 156 4.48 19.57 -11.51
CA GLU A 156 4.80 19.66 -12.94
C GLU A 156 4.67 18.30 -13.65
N ASP A 157 5.21 17.23 -13.08
CA ASP A 157 5.06 15.88 -13.63
C ASP A 157 3.62 15.37 -13.52
N ALA A 158 2.95 15.66 -12.42
CA ALA A 158 1.55 15.27 -12.21
C ALA A 158 0.62 15.90 -13.25
N ASP A 159 0.87 17.14 -13.66
CA ASP A 159 0.11 17.84 -14.70
C ASP A 159 0.31 17.23 -16.10
N THR A 160 1.37 16.44 -16.31
CA THR A 160 1.60 15.72 -17.57
C THR A 160 0.85 14.42 -17.69
N VAL A 161 0.24 13.92 -16.61
CA VAL A 161 -0.47 12.64 -16.58
C VAL A 161 -1.73 12.72 -17.45
N ASP A 162 -1.82 11.86 -18.45
CA ASP A 162 -3.02 11.75 -19.27
C ASP A 162 -4.18 11.09 -18.47
N MET A 163 -5.05 11.93 -17.94
CA MET A 163 -6.19 11.49 -17.12
C MET A 163 -7.18 10.61 -17.89
N SER A 164 -7.18 10.63 -19.24
CA SER A 164 -8.01 9.73 -20.05
C SER A 164 -7.55 8.26 -19.99
N MET A 165 -6.30 8.05 -19.62
CA MET A 165 -5.68 6.73 -19.44
C MET A 165 -5.77 6.21 -17.99
N VAL A 166 -6.41 6.95 -17.09
CA VAL A 166 -6.54 6.58 -15.69
C VAL A 166 -7.80 5.74 -15.46
N ASP A 167 -7.62 4.59 -14.84
CA ASP A 167 -8.73 3.78 -14.34
C ASP A 167 -8.90 3.97 -12.83
N TYR A 168 -10.12 4.27 -12.41
CA TYR A 168 -10.53 4.26 -11.02
C TYR A 168 -11.07 2.87 -10.67
N LEU A 169 -10.35 2.19 -9.79
CA LEU A 169 -10.64 0.81 -9.42
C LEU A 169 -11.77 0.77 -8.39
N THR A 170 -13.00 0.80 -8.87
CA THR A 170 -14.22 0.69 -8.03
C THR A 170 -14.71 -0.75 -7.96
N GLY A 171 -15.53 -1.08 -6.97
CA GLY A 171 -16.11 -2.42 -6.83
C GLY A 171 -16.85 -2.63 -5.51
N ASN A 172 -17.60 -3.72 -5.44
CA ASN A 172 -18.28 -4.12 -4.21
C ASN A 172 -17.28 -4.62 -3.16
N ALA A 173 -17.69 -4.64 -1.91
CA ALA A 173 -16.94 -5.27 -0.82
C ALA A 173 -16.50 -6.70 -1.20
N GLY A 174 -15.25 -7.03 -0.93
CA GLY A 174 -14.62 -8.28 -1.38
C GLY A 174 -14.03 -8.24 -2.80
N SER A 175 -14.17 -7.13 -3.54
CA SER A 175 -13.40 -6.93 -4.77
C SER A 175 -11.93 -6.73 -4.46
N ILE A 176 -11.06 -7.22 -5.35
CA ILE A 176 -9.62 -7.01 -5.23
C ILE A 176 -9.11 -6.06 -6.31
N THR A 177 -8.10 -5.29 -5.97
CA THR A 177 -7.30 -4.47 -6.88
C THR A 177 -5.90 -5.04 -6.96
N ILE A 178 -5.26 -4.98 -8.13
CA ILE A 178 -3.90 -5.47 -8.31
C ILE A 178 -3.12 -4.46 -9.13
N HIS A 179 -1.96 -4.05 -8.62
CA HIS A 179 -1.06 -3.20 -9.39
C HIS A 179 0.40 -3.60 -9.16
N ASN A 180 1.19 -3.46 -10.22
CA ASN A 180 2.64 -3.63 -10.12
C ASN A 180 3.23 -2.43 -9.37
N ALA A 181 4.29 -2.64 -8.60
CA ALA A 181 4.92 -1.58 -7.81
C ALA A 181 5.49 -0.42 -8.67
N ARG A 182 5.70 -0.63 -9.98
CA ARG A 182 6.06 0.44 -10.93
C ARG A 182 4.86 1.21 -11.48
N ALA A 183 3.63 0.72 -11.26
CA ALA A 183 2.46 1.41 -11.77
C ALA A 183 2.27 2.76 -11.07
N LEU A 184 2.15 3.82 -11.86
CA LEU A 184 1.82 5.14 -11.35
C LEU A 184 0.38 5.12 -10.85
N HIS A 185 0.17 5.48 -9.59
CA HIS A 185 -1.13 5.42 -8.96
C HIS A 185 -1.32 6.52 -7.91
N PHE A 186 -2.58 6.80 -7.61
CA PHE A 186 -2.98 7.75 -6.58
C PHE A 186 -4.33 7.34 -5.97
N SER A 187 -4.80 8.09 -5.00
CA SER A 187 -6.13 7.90 -4.45
C SER A 187 -6.70 9.26 -4.03
N PRO A 188 -7.80 9.74 -4.65
CA PRO A 188 -8.40 11.02 -4.28
C PRO A 188 -8.96 10.98 -2.86
N SER A 189 -9.28 12.13 -2.32
CA SER A 189 -10.01 12.26 -1.06
C SER A 189 -11.39 11.63 -1.14
N SER A 190 -11.94 11.27 0.03
CA SER A 190 -13.31 10.78 0.13
C SER A 190 -14.30 11.93 0.34
N LYS A 191 -15.41 11.89 -0.42
CA LYS A 191 -16.59 12.74 -0.23
C LYS A 191 -17.72 11.97 0.48
N SER A 192 -17.50 10.72 0.81
CA SER A 192 -18.45 9.85 1.49
C SER A 192 -18.29 9.92 3.00
N LYS A 193 -19.40 9.94 3.72
CA LYS A 193 -19.40 9.82 5.20
C LYS A 193 -19.05 8.41 5.67
N ASN A 194 -19.15 7.40 4.80
CA ASN A 194 -18.76 6.04 5.11
C ASN A 194 -17.25 5.88 4.80
N PRO A 195 -16.47 5.38 5.75
CA PRO A 195 -15.06 5.14 5.51
C PRO A 195 -14.84 4.07 4.44
N ARG A 196 -13.75 4.19 3.69
CA ARG A 196 -13.32 3.19 2.71
C ARG A 196 -12.07 2.48 3.20
N PRO A 197 -12.20 1.35 3.91
CA PRO A 197 -11.07 0.50 4.29
C PRO A 197 -10.59 -0.32 3.08
N LEU A 198 -9.27 -0.28 2.83
CA LEU A 198 -8.58 -1.05 1.80
C LEU A 198 -7.41 -1.79 2.44
N LEU A 199 -7.52 -3.11 2.51
CA LEU A 199 -6.46 -4.00 3.00
C LEU A 199 -5.51 -4.33 1.85
N LEU A 200 -4.28 -3.83 1.94
CA LEU A 200 -3.23 -3.97 0.94
C LEU A 200 -2.19 -4.99 1.40
N ASN A 201 -1.84 -5.92 0.52
CA ASN A 201 -0.82 -6.94 0.73
C ASN A 201 0.19 -6.88 -0.42
N CYS A 202 1.46 -6.68 -0.11
CA CYS A 202 2.53 -6.59 -1.08
C CYS A 202 3.30 -7.91 -1.15
N TYR A 203 3.59 -8.36 -2.37
CA TYR A 203 4.31 -9.59 -2.66
C TYR A 203 5.40 -9.35 -3.68
N THR A 204 6.43 -10.19 -3.61
CA THR A 204 7.47 -10.23 -4.60
C THR A 204 7.64 -11.65 -5.13
N SER A 205 8.10 -11.80 -6.37
CA SER A 205 8.73 -13.06 -6.77
C SER A 205 9.91 -13.36 -5.83
N ALA A 206 10.14 -14.61 -5.48
CA ALA A 206 11.20 -14.98 -4.57
C ALA A 206 12.62 -14.64 -5.06
N ASP A 207 12.79 -14.42 -6.37
CA ASP A 207 14.04 -13.98 -7.02
C ASP A 207 14.21 -12.46 -7.06
N ALA A 208 13.17 -11.68 -6.74
CA ALA A 208 13.26 -10.25 -6.53
C ALA A 208 13.78 -9.96 -5.11
N LYS A 209 14.98 -9.42 -5.01
CA LYS A 209 15.64 -9.12 -3.74
C LYS A 209 15.69 -7.63 -3.49
N ALA A 210 15.40 -7.20 -2.26
CA ALA A 210 15.44 -5.79 -1.89
C ALA A 210 16.86 -5.25 -1.92
N TYR A 211 17.04 -4.04 -2.43
CA TYR A 211 18.31 -3.29 -2.39
C TYR A 211 18.50 -2.57 -1.06
N THR A 212 17.42 -2.28 -0.34
CA THR A 212 17.43 -1.54 0.93
C THR A 212 16.76 -2.37 2.04
N PRO A 213 17.09 -2.11 3.31
CA PRO A 213 16.31 -2.65 4.41
C PRO A 213 14.83 -2.26 4.30
N HIS A 214 13.96 -3.14 4.77
CA HIS A 214 12.53 -2.82 4.82
C HIS A 214 12.28 -1.71 5.86
N PRO A 215 11.55 -0.62 5.52
CA PRO A 215 11.35 0.51 6.45
C PRO A 215 10.54 0.14 7.71
N GLN A 216 9.66 -0.84 7.62
CA GLN A 216 8.84 -1.34 8.73
C GLN A 216 8.73 -2.87 8.65
N PRO A 217 9.79 -3.63 8.98
CA PRO A 217 9.77 -5.08 8.88
C PRO A 217 8.87 -5.68 9.97
N THR A 218 8.21 -6.79 9.64
CA THR A 218 7.48 -7.65 10.58
C THR A 218 8.12 -9.03 10.66
N VAL A 219 7.68 -9.86 11.59
CA VAL A 219 8.11 -11.27 11.65
C VAL A 219 7.74 -12.06 10.39
N ASN A 220 6.84 -11.53 9.56
CA ASN A 220 6.38 -12.15 8.32
C ASN A 220 7.10 -11.63 7.08
N THR A 221 7.80 -10.50 7.17
CA THR A 221 8.53 -9.90 6.05
C THR A 221 9.54 -10.90 5.47
N TYR A 222 9.52 -11.04 4.14
CA TYR A 222 10.33 -11.96 3.34
C TYR A 222 10.08 -13.46 3.58
N LYS A 223 9.00 -13.86 4.25
CA LYS A 223 8.59 -15.27 4.29
C LYS A 223 8.14 -15.75 2.92
N ILE A 224 8.58 -16.95 2.53
CA ILE A 224 8.02 -17.66 1.38
C ILE A 224 6.59 -18.06 1.74
N VAL A 225 5.64 -17.62 0.93
CA VAL A 225 4.21 -17.92 1.10
C VAL A 225 3.66 -18.87 0.03
N ARG A 226 4.38 -19.01 -1.09
CA ARG A 226 4.16 -20.03 -2.12
C ARG A 226 5.50 -20.51 -2.68
N GLY A 227 5.54 -21.77 -3.11
CA GLY A 227 6.72 -22.38 -3.71
C GLY A 227 7.90 -22.51 -2.77
N GLU A 228 9.09 -22.29 -3.27
CA GLU A 228 10.35 -22.58 -2.60
C GLU A 228 11.32 -21.38 -2.64
N GLN A 229 12.31 -21.41 -1.75
CA GLN A 229 13.43 -20.48 -1.78
C GLN A 229 14.25 -20.68 -3.06
N VAL A 230 14.49 -19.60 -3.78
CA VAL A 230 15.32 -19.60 -4.99
C VAL A 230 16.80 -19.42 -4.68
N LYS A 231 17.66 -19.93 -5.58
CA LYS A 231 19.13 -19.82 -5.46
C LYS A 231 19.70 -18.62 -6.21
N TRP A 232 18.93 -18.03 -7.11
CA TRP A 232 19.39 -16.93 -7.96
C TRP A 232 18.45 -15.76 -7.86
N ALA A 233 19.01 -14.56 -7.76
CA ALA A 233 18.27 -13.31 -7.97
C ALA A 233 18.41 -12.91 -9.43
N HIS A 234 17.34 -12.39 -10.01
CA HIS A 234 17.38 -11.81 -11.34
C HIS A 234 17.38 -10.28 -11.21
N HIS A 235 18.12 -9.62 -12.09
CA HIS A 235 18.22 -8.17 -12.12
C HIS A 235 17.57 -7.62 -13.38
N ASP A 236 16.65 -6.69 -13.25
CA ASP A 236 16.15 -5.89 -14.36
C ASP A 236 17.25 -4.85 -14.73
N PRO A 237 17.56 -4.67 -16.00
CA PRO A 237 18.61 -3.73 -16.40
C PRO A 237 18.23 -2.25 -16.28
N ARG A 238 16.95 -1.95 -16.08
CA ARG A 238 16.47 -0.57 -15.92
C ARG A 238 16.83 -0.04 -14.54
N PRO A 239 17.21 1.23 -14.41
CA PRO A 239 17.53 1.82 -13.12
C PRO A 239 16.28 1.91 -12.23
N CYS A 240 16.49 1.85 -10.91
CA CYS A 240 15.49 2.17 -9.91
C CYS A 240 16.02 3.29 -9.02
N GLN A 241 15.22 4.34 -8.82
CA GLN A 241 15.57 5.40 -7.89
C GLN A 241 15.56 4.86 -6.47
N MET A 242 16.58 5.22 -5.70
CA MET A 242 16.73 4.77 -4.31
C MET A 242 16.00 5.72 -3.37
N PRO A 243 15.31 5.22 -2.34
CA PRO A 243 14.77 6.06 -1.27
C PRO A 243 15.90 6.57 -0.37
N PRO A 244 15.58 7.50 0.56
CA PRO A 244 16.49 7.84 1.65
C PRO A 244 16.78 6.64 2.56
N ASP A 245 17.77 6.80 3.44
CA ASP A 245 18.02 5.82 4.50
C ASP A 245 16.91 5.89 5.56
N TRP A 246 16.10 4.85 5.64
CA TRP A 246 14.99 4.75 6.60
C TRP A 246 15.43 4.40 8.03
N SER A 247 16.72 4.32 8.32
CA SER A 247 17.23 4.03 9.67
C SER A 247 16.83 5.08 10.71
N GLY A 248 16.54 6.31 10.26
CA GLY A 248 15.98 7.40 11.09
C GLY A 248 14.47 7.28 11.37
N GLY A 249 13.80 6.32 10.77
CA GLY A 249 12.37 6.07 10.89
C GLY A 249 11.59 6.43 9.62
N TYR A 250 10.55 5.65 9.35
CA TYR A 250 9.53 5.90 8.34
C TYR A 250 8.16 5.70 8.95
N THR A 251 7.31 6.71 8.86
CA THR A 251 5.99 6.67 9.51
C THR A 251 4.91 6.21 8.55
N SER A 252 4.69 6.94 7.46
CA SER A 252 3.68 6.64 6.47
C SER A 252 3.88 7.45 5.19
N ILE A 253 3.21 7.03 4.10
CA ILE A 253 3.17 7.82 2.86
C ILE A 253 2.55 9.21 3.10
N TYR A 254 1.60 9.33 4.02
CA TYR A 254 1.01 10.62 4.36
C TYR A 254 2.04 11.56 4.99
N ALA A 255 2.85 11.06 5.93
CA ALA A 255 3.93 11.83 6.55
C ALA A 255 5.01 12.19 5.53
N ALA A 256 5.43 11.26 4.67
CA ALA A 256 6.40 11.52 3.60
C ALA A 256 5.90 12.61 2.64
N GLN A 257 4.65 12.50 2.15
CA GLN A 257 4.06 13.48 1.24
C GLN A 257 3.72 14.83 1.90
N ALA A 258 3.61 14.87 3.23
CA ALA A 258 3.49 16.11 4.01
C ALA A 258 4.86 16.73 4.38
N GLY A 259 5.97 16.04 4.12
CA GLY A 259 7.31 16.48 4.52
C GLY A 259 7.58 16.34 6.02
N GLU A 260 6.85 15.46 6.70
CA GLU A 260 6.96 15.22 8.13
C GLU A 260 7.95 14.09 8.48
N ASP A 261 8.17 13.15 7.56
CA ASP A 261 9.22 12.13 7.71
C ASP A 261 10.58 12.80 7.44
N LYS A 262 11.39 12.85 8.47
CA LYS A 262 12.79 13.28 8.37
C LYS A 262 13.63 12.03 8.12
N ALA A 263 14.02 11.86 6.87
CA ALA A 263 15.04 10.89 6.51
C ALA A 263 16.42 11.36 6.93
#